data_af11b990c86d2801f2b3251ebcbf84cc
#
_entry.id   af11b990c86d2801f2b3251ebcbf84cc
#
_cell.length_a   1.000
_cell.length_b   1.000
_cell.length_c   1.000
_cell.angle_alpha   90.00
_cell.angle_beta   90.00
_cell.angle_gamma   90.00
#
_symmetry.space_group_name_H-M   'P 1'
#
loop_
_entity.id
_entity.type
_entity.pdbx_description
1 polymer ?
#
loop_
_entity_poly.entity_id
_entity_poly.type
_entity_poly.pdbx_seq_one_letter_code
_entity_poly.pdbx_strand_id
1 'polypeptide(L)'
;MAFSILKECIGCAVCTKVCPVNAISGERNKRHKIDETLCIDCYACGYICPQSAVSDSQGKVIQRIRFRKNWPKPKITRDVCMSCTICLDSCPSGCLDLTFTKETSDTKGYPMLARSRSCIACGFCAADCPVDAIEMIRPSSV
;
A
#
# COMPACT_ATOMS: atom_id res chain seq x y z
N MET A 1 -14.63 -8.15 3.22
CA MET A 1 -15.39 -6.91 3.06
C MET A 1 -14.56 -5.91 2.30
N ALA A 2 -15.18 -5.07 1.51
CA ALA A 2 -14.47 -4.18 0.62
C ALA A 2 -14.73 -2.72 0.96
N PHE A 3 -13.88 -1.84 0.45
CA PHE A 3 -14.08 -0.41 0.57
C PHE A 3 -15.22 0.05 -0.35
N SER A 4 -15.75 1.22 -0.08
CA SER A 4 -16.86 1.78 -0.85
C SER A 4 -16.56 3.19 -1.30
N ILE A 5 -17.01 3.53 -2.50
CA ILE A 5 -16.88 4.89 -3.04
C ILE A 5 -18.17 5.65 -2.74
N LEU A 6 -18.01 6.82 -2.12
CA LEU A 6 -19.12 7.63 -1.66
C LEU A 6 -19.65 8.55 -2.78
N LYS A 7 -20.80 9.16 -2.50
CA LYS A 7 -21.47 10.07 -3.45
C LYS A 7 -20.64 11.31 -3.83
N GLU A 8 -19.66 11.66 -3.01
CA GLU A 8 -18.73 12.77 -3.24
C GLU A 8 -17.78 12.52 -4.42
N CYS A 9 -17.75 11.30 -4.94
CA CYS A 9 -16.91 10.94 -6.08
C CYS A 9 -17.29 11.76 -7.32
N ILE A 10 -16.29 12.39 -7.93
CA ILE A 10 -16.46 13.21 -9.14
C ILE A 10 -16.08 12.47 -10.43
N GLY A 11 -15.68 11.19 -10.31
CA GLY A 11 -15.32 10.40 -11.49
C GLY A 11 -14.00 10.75 -12.15
N CYS A 12 -13.04 11.27 -11.38
CA CYS A 12 -11.71 11.64 -11.92
C CYS A 12 -10.84 10.45 -12.33
N ALA A 13 -11.24 9.24 -11.92
CA ALA A 13 -10.57 7.96 -12.24
C ALA A 13 -9.16 7.78 -11.70
N VAL A 14 -8.68 8.65 -10.80
CA VAL A 14 -7.34 8.54 -10.22
C VAL A 14 -7.19 7.25 -9.43
N CYS A 15 -8.22 6.84 -8.69
CA CYS A 15 -8.22 5.62 -7.90
C CYS A 15 -8.06 4.36 -8.74
N THR A 16 -8.55 4.34 -9.97
CA THR A 16 -8.39 3.19 -10.87
C THR A 16 -6.94 2.93 -11.22
N LYS A 17 -6.14 3.97 -11.26
CA LYS A 17 -4.71 3.88 -11.61
C LYS A 17 -3.86 3.35 -10.47
N VAL A 18 -4.30 3.52 -9.24
CA VAL A 18 -3.54 3.11 -8.06
C VAL A 18 -3.94 1.72 -7.56
N CYS A 19 -5.12 1.25 -7.91
CA CYS A 19 -5.62 -0.06 -7.46
C CYS A 19 -4.76 -1.20 -8.04
N PRO A 20 -4.08 -2.00 -7.20
CA PRO A 20 -3.17 -3.04 -7.68
C PRO A 20 -3.90 -4.26 -8.27
N VAL A 21 -5.18 -4.42 -7.98
CA VAL A 21 -5.98 -5.58 -8.41
C VAL A 21 -7.10 -5.20 -9.37
N ASN A 22 -7.12 -3.96 -9.85
CA ASN A 22 -8.12 -3.46 -10.79
C ASN A 22 -9.56 -3.67 -10.30
N ALA A 23 -9.78 -3.47 -9.01
CA ALA A 23 -11.10 -3.66 -8.39
C ALA A 23 -12.04 -2.48 -8.63
N ILE A 24 -11.55 -1.37 -9.17
CA ILE A 24 -12.32 -0.15 -9.32
C ILE A 24 -12.68 0.06 -10.80
N SER A 25 -13.97 0.28 -11.06
CA SER A 25 -14.49 0.54 -12.39
C SER A 25 -15.49 1.68 -12.36
N GLY A 26 -15.70 2.29 -13.51
CA GLY A 26 -16.66 3.37 -13.68
C GLY A 26 -16.37 4.20 -14.91
N GLU A 27 -17.31 5.09 -15.24
CA GLU A 27 -17.18 6.00 -16.35
C GLU A 27 -16.64 7.36 -15.87
N ARG A 28 -15.91 8.03 -16.73
CA ARG A 28 -15.39 9.37 -16.45
C ARG A 28 -16.53 10.34 -16.11
N ASN A 29 -16.31 11.14 -15.08
CA ASN A 29 -17.27 12.11 -14.53
C ASN A 29 -18.50 11.48 -13.88
N LYS A 30 -18.45 10.17 -13.59
CA LYS A 30 -19.49 9.46 -12.85
C LYS A 30 -18.90 8.75 -11.64
N ARG A 31 -19.75 8.49 -10.64
CA ARG A 31 -19.34 7.76 -9.44
C ARG A 31 -18.81 6.38 -9.84
N HIS A 32 -17.61 6.06 -9.37
CA HIS A 32 -16.99 4.75 -9.57
C HIS A 32 -17.50 3.74 -8.55
N LYS A 33 -17.23 2.47 -8.82
CA LYS A 33 -17.57 1.36 -7.93
C LYS A 33 -16.36 0.49 -7.67
N ILE A 34 -16.32 -0.11 -6.48
CA ILE A 34 -15.28 -1.07 -6.09
C ILE A 34 -15.90 -2.46 -6.12
N ASP A 35 -15.25 -3.39 -6.83
CA ASP A 35 -15.66 -4.79 -6.87
C ASP A 35 -15.24 -5.47 -5.57
N GLU A 36 -16.20 -5.89 -4.78
CA GLU A 36 -15.99 -6.50 -3.47
C GLU A 36 -15.22 -7.81 -3.55
N THR A 37 -15.31 -8.52 -4.68
CA THR A 37 -14.62 -9.80 -4.86
C THR A 37 -13.13 -9.63 -5.17
N LEU A 38 -12.74 -8.48 -5.70
CA LEU A 38 -11.35 -8.18 -6.08
C LEU A 38 -10.63 -7.32 -5.06
N CYS A 39 -11.33 -6.49 -4.31
CA CYS A 39 -10.75 -5.53 -3.37
C CYS A 39 -9.98 -6.24 -2.25
N ILE A 40 -8.73 -5.78 -2.02
CA ILE A 40 -7.84 -6.33 -0.99
C ILE A 40 -7.68 -5.41 0.22
N ASP A 41 -8.50 -4.37 0.34
CA ASP A 41 -8.53 -3.43 1.47
C ASP A 41 -7.18 -2.73 1.72
N CYS A 42 -6.50 -2.32 0.66
CA CYS A 42 -5.14 -1.76 0.75
C CYS A 42 -5.08 -0.25 1.08
N TYR A 43 -6.20 0.46 1.17
CA TYR A 43 -6.31 1.90 1.46
C TYR A 43 -5.81 2.86 0.36
N ALA A 44 -5.15 2.37 -0.68
CA ALA A 44 -4.52 3.24 -1.70
C ALA A 44 -5.52 4.20 -2.37
N CYS A 45 -6.71 3.70 -2.72
CA CYS A 45 -7.74 4.51 -3.36
C CYS A 45 -8.23 5.65 -2.44
N GLY A 46 -8.31 5.39 -1.13
CA GLY A 46 -8.70 6.41 -0.16
C GLY A 46 -7.64 7.49 -0.01
N TYR A 47 -6.37 7.10 0.02
CA TYR A 47 -5.26 8.06 0.15
C TYR A 47 -5.13 8.98 -1.05
N ILE A 48 -5.44 8.48 -2.26
CA ILE A 48 -5.25 9.25 -3.49
C ILE A 48 -6.49 10.07 -3.89
N CYS A 49 -7.67 9.74 -3.36
CA CYS A 49 -8.91 10.39 -3.77
C CYS A 49 -8.92 11.88 -3.38
N PRO A 50 -9.01 12.81 -4.35
CA PRO A 50 -8.98 14.24 -4.06
C PRO A 50 -10.21 14.75 -3.32
N GLN A 51 -11.31 14.01 -3.35
CA GLN A 51 -12.56 14.35 -2.68
C GLN A 51 -12.75 13.61 -1.36
N SER A 52 -11.80 12.77 -0.95
CA SER A 52 -11.95 11.88 0.21
C SER A 52 -13.26 11.09 0.15
N ALA A 53 -13.57 10.57 -1.04
CA ALA A 53 -14.85 9.93 -1.34
C ALA A 53 -14.82 8.40 -1.13
N VAL A 54 -13.84 7.88 -0.41
CA VAL A 54 -13.70 6.44 -0.16
C VAL A 54 -13.86 6.16 1.33
N SER A 55 -14.68 5.18 1.66
CA SER A 55 -14.83 4.69 3.04
C SER A 55 -14.31 3.25 3.15
N ASP A 56 -13.85 2.88 4.34
CA ASP A 56 -13.42 1.51 4.61
C ASP A 56 -14.63 0.58 4.81
N SER A 57 -14.36 -0.69 5.10
CA SER A 57 -15.40 -1.71 5.29
C SER A 57 -16.30 -1.44 6.49
N GLN A 58 -15.88 -0.56 7.40
CA GLN A 58 -16.65 -0.17 8.58
C GLN A 58 -17.40 1.16 8.39
N GLY A 59 -17.31 1.73 7.21
CA GLY A 59 -17.97 3.00 6.90
C GLY A 59 -17.21 4.25 7.27
N LYS A 60 -15.99 4.11 7.77
CA LYS A 60 -15.14 5.25 8.13
C LYS A 60 -14.50 5.85 6.88
N VAL A 61 -14.63 7.16 6.70
CA VAL A 61 -14.05 7.87 5.56
C VAL A 61 -12.54 7.91 5.68
N ILE A 62 -11.84 7.51 4.60
CA ILE A 62 -10.40 7.53 4.55
C ILE A 62 -9.93 8.94 4.16
N GLN A 63 -9.06 9.51 4.99
CA GLN A 63 -8.53 10.85 4.73
C GLN A 63 -7.45 10.81 3.66
N ARG A 64 -7.53 11.75 2.72
CA ARG A 64 -6.53 11.90 1.68
C ARG A 64 -5.16 12.25 2.27
N ILE A 65 -4.11 11.61 1.77
CA ILE A 65 -2.73 12.01 2.01
C ILE A 65 -2.20 12.58 0.70
N ARG A 66 -2.08 13.89 0.62
CA ARG A 66 -1.82 14.64 -0.62
C ARG A 66 -0.56 14.18 -1.36
N PHE A 67 0.55 14.01 -0.61
CA PHE A 67 1.81 13.62 -1.22
C PHE A 67 2.09 12.15 -0.95
N ARG A 68 2.36 11.41 -2.01
CA ARG A 68 2.62 9.97 -1.94
C ARG A 68 3.82 9.63 -1.05
N LYS A 69 4.80 10.52 -0.99
CA LYS A 69 5.97 10.37 -0.09
C LYS A 69 5.60 10.33 1.39
N ASN A 70 4.43 10.87 1.74
CA ASN A 70 3.94 10.90 3.13
C ASN A 70 3.06 9.71 3.48
N TRP A 71 2.79 8.83 2.52
CA TRP A 71 2.05 7.60 2.81
C TRP A 71 2.87 6.69 3.71
N PRO A 72 2.22 5.86 4.57
CA PRO A 72 2.96 4.90 5.39
C PRO A 72 3.88 4.03 4.55
N LYS A 73 5.08 3.79 5.08
CA LYS A 73 6.11 3.00 4.40
C LYS A 73 6.62 1.91 5.33
N PRO A 74 7.05 0.76 4.80
CA PRO A 74 7.61 -0.30 5.63
C PRO A 74 9.01 0.08 6.11
N LYS A 75 9.23 -0.08 7.42
CA LYS A 75 10.54 -0.01 8.02
C LYS A 75 10.93 -1.43 8.44
N ILE A 76 12.05 -1.91 7.91
CA ILE A 76 12.49 -3.28 8.14
C ILE A 76 13.64 -3.29 9.13
N THR A 77 13.48 -4.05 10.22
CA THR A 77 14.49 -4.22 11.26
C THR A 77 15.32 -5.46 10.91
N ARG A 78 16.54 -5.25 10.43
CA ARG A 78 17.42 -6.34 9.99
C ARG A 78 17.77 -7.33 11.10
N ASP A 79 17.91 -6.84 12.34
CA ASP A 79 18.25 -7.68 13.49
C ASP A 79 17.20 -8.76 13.76
N VAL A 80 15.94 -8.49 13.42
CA VAL A 80 14.82 -9.41 13.62
C VAL A 80 14.52 -10.19 12.35
N CYS A 81 14.81 -9.62 11.19
CA CYS A 81 14.47 -10.19 9.88
C CYS A 81 15.23 -11.51 9.65
N MET A 82 14.50 -12.56 9.27
CA MET A 82 15.07 -13.88 8.99
C MET A 82 15.29 -14.15 7.49
N SER A 83 15.19 -13.14 6.66
CA SER A 83 15.40 -13.23 5.21
C SER A 83 14.52 -14.26 4.49
N CYS A 84 13.29 -14.44 4.96
CA CYS A 84 12.35 -15.42 4.38
C CYS A 84 11.77 -14.99 3.03
N THR A 85 11.90 -13.73 2.66
CA THR A 85 11.43 -13.09 1.41
C THR A 85 9.91 -13.07 1.19
N ILE A 86 9.12 -13.48 2.16
CA ILE A 86 7.65 -13.48 2.06
C ILE A 86 7.13 -12.07 1.72
N CYS A 87 7.72 -11.03 2.32
CA CYS A 87 7.31 -9.63 2.08
C CYS A 87 7.47 -9.20 0.62
N LEU A 88 8.47 -9.73 -0.10
CA LEU A 88 8.64 -9.44 -1.51
C LEU A 88 7.49 -9.99 -2.34
N ASP A 89 7.06 -11.22 -2.02
CA ASP A 89 5.93 -11.86 -2.69
C ASP A 89 4.59 -11.22 -2.31
N SER A 90 4.49 -10.72 -1.07
CA SER A 90 3.26 -10.09 -0.57
C SER A 90 3.04 -8.70 -1.14
N CYS A 91 4.08 -8.03 -1.64
CA CYS A 91 3.97 -6.67 -2.14
C CYS A 91 3.30 -6.63 -3.52
N PRO A 92 2.07 -6.08 -3.62
CA PRO A 92 1.35 -6.06 -4.91
C PRO A 92 1.95 -5.09 -5.92
N SER A 93 2.72 -4.10 -5.48
CA SER A 93 3.36 -3.11 -6.36
C SER A 93 4.81 -3.45 -6.68
N GLY A 94 5.38 -4.50 -6.07
CA GLY A 94 6.76 -4.92 -6.32
C GLY A 94 7.80 -3.88 -5.94
N CYS A 95 7.57 -3.11 -4.89
CA CYS A 95 8.47 -2.01 -4.49
C CYS A 95 9.62 -2.45 -3.59
N LEU A 96 9.64 -3.71 -3.15
CA LEU A 96 10.70 -4.27 -2.30
C LEU A 96 11.68 -5.08 -3.12
N ASP A 97 12.96 -4.97 -2.76
CA ASP A 97 14.05 -5.77 -3.35
C ASP A 97 14.96 -6.28 -2.25
N LEU A 98 15.78 -7.27 -2.58
CA LEU A 98 16.79 -7.78 -1.66
C LEU A 98 18.07 -6.96 -1.77
N THR A 99 18.66 -6.67 -0.61
CA THR A 99 19.98 -6.03 -0.55
C THR A 99 20.96 -6.95 0.19
N PHE A 100 22.20 -6.99 -0.27
CA PHE A 100 23.26 -7.78 0.33
C PHE A 100 24.28 -6.82 0.90
N THR A 101 24.65 -7.01 2.17
CA THR A 101 25.69 -6.17 2.80
C THR A 101 27.07 -6.75 2.51
N LYS A 102 27.96 -5.91 2.00
CA LYS A 102 29.33 -6.32 1.67
C LYS A 102 30.24 -6.47 2.89
N GLU A 103 29.81 -5.98 4.05
CA GLU A 103 30.62 -5.89 5.25
C GLU A 103 30.65 -7.17 6.08
N THR A 104 29.73 -8.09 5.80
CA THR A 104 29.68 -9.38 6.50
C THR A 104 29.78 -10.50 5.47
N SER A 105 30.41 -11.60 5.84
CA SER A 105 30.43 -12.81 5.03
C SER A 105 29.04 -13.47 4.92
N ASP A 106 28.02 -12.74 5.34
CA ASP A 106 26.63 -13.19 5.34
C ASP A 106 26.09 -13.15 3.91
N THR A 107 25.70 -14.31 3.39
CA THR A 107 25.14 -14.45 2.05
C THR A 107 23.62 -14.18 2.03
N LYS A 108 23.03 -13.85 3.18
CA LYS A 108 21.59 -13.58 3.27
C LYS A 108 21.26 -12.21 2.72
N GLY A 109 20.26 -12.17 1.84
CA GLY A 109 19.69 -10.91 1.38
C GLY A 109 18.59 -10.43 2.32
N TYR A 110 18.56 -9.13 2.59
CA TYR A 110 17.52 -8.51 3.40
C TYR A 110 16.64 -7.63 2.52
N PRO A 111 15.32 -7.63 2.74
CA PRO A 111 14.42 -6.79 1.96
C PRO A 111 14.68 -5.29 2.24
N MET A 112 14.54 -4.49 1.21
CA MET A 112 14.63 -3.04 1.32
C MET A 112 13.56 -2.41 0.44
N LEU A 113 13.12 -1.20 0.81
CA LEU A 113 12.18 -0.43 0.00
C LEU A 113 12.95 0.25 -1.14
N ALA A 114 13.09 -0.47 -2.26
CA ALA A 114 13.85 0.00 -3.40
C ALA A 114 13.13 1.06 -4.22
N ARG A 115 11.81 0.94 -4.31
CA ARG A 115 10.96 1.83 -5.11
C ARG A 115 9.89 2.45 -4.23
N SER A 116 10.29 3.43 -3.40
CA SER A 116 9.39 4.05 -2.42
C SER A 116 8.17 4.72 -3.07
N ARG A 117 8.31 5.22 -4.29
CA ARG A 117 7.20 5.84 -5.03
C ARG A 117 6.15 4.83 -5.49
N SER A 118 6.53 3.58 -5.65
CA SER A 118 5.62 2.51 -6.04
C SER A 118 4.86 1.92 -4.86
N CYS A 119 5.32 2.16 -3.64
CA CYS A 119 4.66 1.67 -2.43
C CYS A 119 3.30 2.35 -2.26
N ILE A 120 2.25 1.53 -2.14
CA ILE A 120 0.86 2.02 -1.97
C ILE A 120 0.40 1.97 -0.51
N ALA A 121 1.32 1.72 0.42
CA ALA A 121 1.03 1.71 1.86
C ALA A 121 0.00 0.64 2.29
N CYS A 122 -0.07 -0.49 1.57
CA CYS A 122 -1.06 -1.53 1.84
C CYS A 122 -0.82 -2.30 3.14
N GLY A 123 0.42 -2.33 3.64
CA GLY A 123 0.78 -3.00 4.89
C GLY A 123 0.88 -4.51 4.81
N PHE A 124 0.73 -5.12 3.64
CA PHE A 124 0.76 -6.58 3.50
C PHE A 124 2.12 -7.17 3.85
N CYS A 125 3.21 -6.49 3.52
CA CYS A 125 4.55 -6.93 3.89
C CYS A 125 4.72 -7.03 5.41
N ALA A 126 4.18 -6.06 6.15
CA ALA A 126 4.23 -6.07 7.61
C ALA A 126 3.30 -7.14 8.20
N ALA A 127 2.11 -7.30 7.64
CA ALA A 127 1.13 -8.29 8.11
C ALA A 127 1.62 -9.72 7.90
N ASP A 128 2.30 -9.98 6.79
CA ASP A 128 2.75 -11.32 6.41
C ASP A 128 4.14 -11.67 6.96
N CYS A 129 4.82 -10.73 7.63
CA CYS A 129 6.13 -11.00 8.22
C CYS A 129 5.99 -11.92 9.44
N PRO A 130 6.58 -13.14 9.41
CA PRO A 130 6.39 -14.11 10.50
C PRO A 130 7.09 -13.73 11.81
N VAL A 131 8.04 -12.80 11.76
CA VAL A 131 8.81 -12.38 12.93
C VAL A 131 8.60 -10.91 13.30
N ASP A 132 7.60 -10.27 12.69
CA ASP A 132 7.26 -8.86 12.93
C ASP A 132 8.45 -7.91 12.75
N ALA A 133 9.28 -8.19 11.75
CA ALA A 133 10.45 -7.37 11.44
C ALA A 133 10.11 -6.09 10.67
N ILE A 134 8.88 -5.96 10.20
CA ILE A 134 8.44 -4.85 9.38
C ILE A 134 7.35 -4.07 10.11
N GLU A 135 7.54 -2.76 10.22
CA GLU A 135 6.57 -1.84 10.79
C GLU A 135 6.21 -0.78 9.75
N MET A 136 4.93 -0.52 9.56
CA MET A 136 4.48 0.57 8.70
C MET A 136 4.57 1.87 9.47
N ILE A 137 5.47 2.73 9.04
CA ILE A 137 5.66 4.04 9.65
C ILE A 137 5.23 5.14 8.68
N ARG A 138 4.61 6.17 9.23
CA ARG A 138 4.29 7.36 8.46
C ARG A 138 5.49 8.30 8.51
N PRO A 139 6.11 8.62 7.36
CA PRO A 139 7.23 9.57 7.38
C PRO A 139 6.77 10.89 7.99
N SER A 140 7.57 11.44 8.90
CA SER A 140 7.24 12.73 9.48
C SER A 140 7.23 13.76 8.38
N SER A 141 6.05 14.28 8.09
CA SER A 141 5.89 15.36 7.14
C SER A 141 6.32 16.65 7.83
N VAL A 142 7.41 17.13 7.44
CA VAL A 142 7.83 18.44 7.88
C VAL A 142 7.74 19.39 6.72
#